data_687939ee70f48cb7dd0db2e305798061
#
_entry.id   687939ee70f48cb7dd0db2e305798061
#
_cell.length_a   1.000
_cell.length_b   1.000
_cell.length_c   1.000
_cell.angle_alpha   90.00
_cell.angle_beta   90.00
_cell.angle_gamma   90.00
#
_symmetry.space_group_name_H-M   'P 1'
#
loop_
_entity.id
_entity.type
_entity.pdbx_description
1 polymer ?
#
loop_
_entity_poly.entity_id
_entity_poly.type
_entity_poly.pdbx_seq_one_letter_code
_entity_poly.pdbx_strand_id
1 'polypeptide(L)' 'MGDHRYHLTLTTTADRTVMDGQWSNLATAERKFRSWIGSYSAIPSAHIALAEQATDATWTELKAWPDGA' A
#
# COMPACT_ATOMS: atom_id res chain seq x y z
N MET A 1 -1.50 20.77 -12.01
CA MET A 1 -0.73 20.19 -10.93
C MET A 1 -0.91 18.71 -10.88
N GLY A 2 0.15 18.00 -11.06
CA GLY A 2 0.09 16.56 -11.04
C GLY A 2 -0.04 16.04 -9.62
N ASP A 3 -1.25 15.90 -9.17
CA ASP A 3 -1.47 15.35 -7.85
C ASP A 3 -1.41 13.85 -7.94
N HIS A 4 -0.22 13.33 -7.69
CA HIS A 4 -0.08 11.90 -7.55
C HIS A 4 -0.61 11.50 -6.18
N ARG A 5 -1.39 10.44 -6.16
CA ARG A 5 -1.89 9.87 -4.92
C ARG A 5 -1.30 8.51 -4.73
N TYR A 6 -0.90 8.25 -3.50
CA TYR A 6 -0.32 6.97 -3.14
C TYR A 6 -1.27 6.29 -2.18
N HIS A 7 -1.67 5.08 -2.51
CA HIS A 7 -2.66 4.34 -1.75
C HIS A 7 -2.01 3.09 -1.18
N LEU A 8 -2.09 2.94 0.12
CA LEU A 8 -1.54 1.80 0.83
C LEU A 8 -2.70 0.98 1.37
N THR A 9 -2.69 -0.31 1.07
CA THR A 9 -3.75 -1.21 1.52
C THR A 9 -3.17 -2.38 2.28
N LEU A 10 -3.91 -2.82 3.30
CA LEU A 10 -3.62 -4.03 4.04
C LEU A 10 -4.79 -4.97 3.87
N THR A 11 -4.52 -6.14 3.29
CA THR A 11 -5.53 -7.17 3.11
C THR A 11 -5.12 -8.44 3.84
N THR A 12 -6.10 -9.29 4.14
CA THR A 12 -5.86 -10.56 4.80
C THR A 12 -6.36 -11.70 3.93
N THR A 13 -6.34 -12.91 4.49
CA THR A 13 -6.66 -14.16 3.80
C THR A 13 -7.96 -14.14 3.01
N ALA A 14 -8.94 -13.39 3.45
CA ALA A 14 -10.25 -13.36 2.81
C ALA A 14 -10.36 -12.27 1.75
N ASP A 15 -9.25 -11.76 1.26
CA ASP A 15 -9.21 -10.62 0.35
C ASP A 15 -9.94 -9.41 0.91
N ARG A 16 -10.01 -9.36 2.22
CA ARG A 16 -10.71 -8.29 2.90
C ARG A 16 -9.73 -7.17 3.20
N THR A 17 -10.05 -5.96 2.76
CA THR A 17 -9.27 -4.79 3.11
C THR A 17 -9.51 -4.49 4.59
N VAL A 18 -8.46 -4.62 5.38
CA VAL A 18 -8.52 -4.36 6.82
C VAL A 18 -8.28 -2.89 7.07
N MET A 19 -7.40 -2.29 6.29
CA MET A 19 -6.94 -0.95 6.53
C MET A 19 -6.44 -0.35 5.24
N ASP A 20 -6.64 0.95 5.04
CA ASP A 20 -6.05 1.65 3.91
C ASP A 20 -5.72 3.07 4.30
N GLY A 21 -4.89 3.71 3.47
CA GLY A 21 -4.53 5.10 3.67
C GLY A 21 -4.05 5.69 2.36
N GLN A 22 -4.14 7.01 2.27
CA GLN A 22 -3.71 7.72 1.07
C GLN A 22 -2.81 8.88 1.46
N TRP A 23 -1.78 9.08 0.67
CA TRP A 23 -0.84 10.17 0.88
C TRP A 23 -0.50 10.79 -0.46
N SER A 24 -0.15 12.07 -0.44
CA SER A 24 0.27 12.78 -1.64
C SER A 24 1.78 12.79 -1.82
N ASN A 25 2.51 12.25 -0.86
CA ASN A 25 3.97 12.26 -0.86
C ASN A 25 4.51 10.84 -0.86
N LEU A 26 5.31 10.50 -1.88
CA LEU A 26 5.83 9.15 -2.02
C LEU A 26 6.73 8.75 -0.84
N ALA A 27 7.57 9.66 -0.38
CA ALA A 27 8.46 9.34 0.74
C ALA A 27 7.67 8.99 2.00
N THR A 28 6.58 9.71 2.25
CA THR A 28 5.71 9.42 3.37
C THR A 28 5.02 8.07 3.19
N ALA A 29 4.52 7.81 1.99
CA ALA A 29 3.83 6.56 1.70
C ALA A 29 4.78 5.37 1.85
N GLU A 30 6.01 5.49 1.39
CA GLU A 30 7.01 4.43 1.56
C GLU A 30 7.35 4.19 3.02
N ARG A 31 7.43 5.26 3.79
CA ARG A 31 7.68 5.13 5.22
C ARG A 31 6.54 4.38 5.90
N LYS A 32 5.31 4.70 5.54
CA LYS A 32 4.14 4.00 6.08
C LYS A 32 4.12 2.54 5.64
N PHE A 33 4.50 2.27 4.40
CA PHE A 33 4.59 0.91 3.90
C PHE A 33 5.51 0.07 4.79
N ARG A 34 6.71 0.58 5.08
CA ARG A 34 7.66 -0.11 5.95
C ARG A 34 7.14 -0.24 7.37
N SER A 35 6.48 0.81 7.87
CA SER A 35 5.92 0.80 9.21
C SER A 35 4.84 -0.27 9.34
N TRP A 36 4.00 -0.39 8.33
CA TRP A 36 2.94 -1.40 8.34
C TRP A 36 3.51 -2.82 8.28
N ILE A 37 4.57 -3.02 7.52
CA ILE A 37 5.24 -4.31 7.49
C ILE A 37 5.68 -4.69 8.90
N GLY A 38 6.32 -3.77 9.62
CA GLY A 38 6.77 -4.02 10.99
C GLY A 38 5.63 -4.27 11.95
N SER A 39 4.52 -3.55 11.77
CA SER A 39 3.39 -3.65 12.71
C SER A 39 2.50 -4.86 12.44
N TYR A 40 2.35 -5.24 11.18
CA TYR A 40 1.34 -6.22 10.80
C TYR A 40 1.92 -7.51 10.22
N SER A 41 3.23 -7.66 10.21
CA SER A 41 3.86 -8.85 9.64
C SER A 41 3.50 -10.14 10.41
N ALA A 42 3.08 -10.01 11.65
CA ALA A 42 2.68 -11.16 12.46
C ALA A 42 1.28 -11.68 12.10
N ILE A 43 0.51 -10.92 11.34
CA ILE A 43 -0.83 -11.35 10.96
C ILE A 43 -0.71 -12.39 9.84
N PRO A 44 -1.29 -13.59 10.03
CA PRO A 44 -1.24 -14.61 8.97
C PRO A 44 -1.87 -14.10 7.69
N SER A 45 -1.20 -14.34 6.57
CA SER A 45 -1.69 -13.96 5.25
C SER A 45 -1.86 -12.48 5.04
N ALA A 46 -1.22 -11.65 5.85
CA ALA A 46 -1.28 -10.21 5.65
C ALA A 46 -0.59 -9.84 4.33
N HIS A 47 -1.20 -8.95 3.58
CA HIS A 47 -0.67 -8.48 2.30
C HIS A 47 -0.77 -6.97 2.29
N ILE A 48 0.35 -6.31 2.07
CA ILE A 48 0.41 -4.85 2.04
C ILE A 48 0.85 -4.43 0.65
N ALA A 49 0.09 -3.54 0.03
CA ALA A 49 0.38 -3.07 -1.31
C ALA A 49 0.39 -1.55 -1.34
N LEU A 50 1.37 -1.00 -2.03
CA LEU A 50 1.47 0.44 -2.27
C LEU A 50 1.26 0.69 -3.76
N ALA A 51 0.26 1.50 -4.08
CA ALA A 51 -0.07 1.84 -5.45
C ALA A 51 -0.06 3.34 -5.66
N GLU A 52 0.19 3.74 -6.89
CA GLU A 52 0.19 5.13 -7.29
C GLU A 52 -0.97 5.37 -8.26
N GLN A 53 -1.72 6.43 -8.03
CA GLN A 53 -2.76 6.85 -8.96
C GLN A 53 -2.24 8.00 -9.82
N ALA A 54 -2.23 7.79 -11.12
CA ALA A 54 -1.85 8.82 -12.07
C ALA A 54 -2.99 9.81 -12.28
N THR A 55 -2.71 10.89 -12.99
CA THR A 55 -3.70 11.94 -13.24
C THR A 55 -4.90 11.45 -14.05
N ASP A 56 -4.73 10.37 -14.81
CA ASP A 56 -5.81 9.77 -15.59
C ASP A 56 -6.58 8.70 -14.81
N ALA A 57 -6.38 8.67 -13.50
CA ALA A 57 -7.04 7.75 -12.59
C ALA A 57 -6.57 6.29 -12.71
N THR A 58 -5.51 6.05 -13.46
CA THR A 58 -4.93 4.71 -13.57
C THR A 58 -4.12 4.38 -12.32
N TRP A 59 -4.29 3.18 -11.77
CA TRP A 59 -3.52 2.73 -10.62
C TRP A 59 -2.38 1.85 -11.07
N THR A 60 -1.20 2.07 -10.48
CA THR A 60 -0.01 1.27 -10.73
C THR A 60 0.54 0.80 -9.39
N GLU A 61 0.67 -0.51 -9.22
CA GLU A 61 1.26 -1.03 -8.00
C GLU A 61 2.77 -0.81 -8.04
N LEU A 62 3.28 -0.15 -7.01
CA LEU A 62 4.70 0.15 -6.91
C LEU A 62 5.44 -0.86 -6.08
N LYS A 63 4.84 -1.30 -4.98
CA LYS A 63 5.45 -2.24 -4.04
C LYS A 63 4.38 -3.11 -3.42
N ALA A 64 4.78 -4.31 -3.04
CA ALA A 64 3.89 -5.22 -2.33
C ALA A 64 4.71 -6.04 -1.35
N TRP A 65 4.08 -6.45 -0.26
CA TRP A 65 4.71 -7.31 0.74
C TRP A 65 3.71 -8.40 1.11
N PRO A 66 4.11 -9.65 1.19
CA PRO A 66 5.46 -10.16 0.91
C PRO A 66 5.81 -10.08 -0.56
N ASP A 67 7.08 -9.72 -0.82
CA ASP A 67 7.57 -9.60 -2.16
C ASP A 67 7.87 -10.96 -2.75
N GLY A 68 7.60 -11.09 -4.03
CA GLY A 68 7.88 -12.34 -4.73
C GLY A 68 6.91 -13.48 -4.44
N ALA A 69 5.80 -13.13 -3.86
CA ALA A 69 4.78 -14.12 -3.57
C ALA A 69 4.14 -14.66 -4.84
#